data_2574122817c0a4984f4212ed23298aaf
#
_entry.id   2574122817c0a4984f4212ed23298aaf
#
_cell.length_a   1.000
_cell.length_b   1.000
_cell.length_c   1.000
_cell.angle_alpha   90.00
_cell.angle_beta   90.00
_cell.angle_gamma   90.00
#
_symmetry.space_group_name_H-M   'P 1'
#
loop_
_entity.id
_entity.type
_entity.pdbx_description
1 polymer ?
#
loop_
_entity_poly.entity_id
_entity_poly.type
_entity_poly.pdbx_seq_one_letter_code
_entity_poly.pdbx_strand_id
1 'polypeptide(L)'
;GNYAADGITTATLKKKDGFIVVKFEREGYVTLETKIFTTDKRKAVSYTMRRDAFFDVSVASGLVNKYFSVKISKDLYTVDESGKRNTELAWKMIHQVILNYFDEIQTTDMASGFIQTPWLYKSFPEADKQIRTRVSVKESNLGGDLTFQIKISSEVAPLIASQRDESFQEIDRIVKDLEPMISEFQARLGKL
;
A
#
# COMPACT_ATOMS: atom_id res chain seq x y z
N GLY A 1 -3.39 -2.52 30.60
CA GLY A 1 -4.02 -1.25 30.26
C GLY A 1 -3.43 -0.66 28.99
N ASN A 2 -4.24 -0.01 28.19
CA ASN A 2 -3.77 0.70 26.99
C ASN A 2 -3.35 2.10 27.38
N TYR A 3 -2.18 2.52 26.94
CA TYR A 3 -1.63 3.85 27.25
C TYR A 3 -1.42 4.66 26.01
N ALA A 4 -1.73 5.94 26.11
CA ALA A 4 -1.25 6.93 25.16
C ALA A 4 0.29 7.05 25.26
N ALA A 5 0.93 7.56 24.23
CA ALA A 5 2.37 7.56 24.05
C ALA A 5 3.18 8.20 25.20
N ASP A 6 2.59 9.09 25.95
CA ASP A 6 3.23 9.81 27.06
C ASP A 6 2.65 9.37 28.42
N GLY A 7 1.95 8.23 28.43
CA GLY A 7 1.30 7.71 29.62
C GLY A 7 2.25 6.97 30.55
N ILE A 8 1.98 7.11 31.83
CA ILE A 8 2.58 6.27 32.87
C ILE A 8 1.59 5.17 33.20
N THR A 9 2.04 3.90 33.14
CA THR A 9 1.24 2.79 33.60
C THR A 9 1.75 2.26 34.94
N THR A 10 0.82 1.82 35.76
CA THR A 10 1.13 1.07 36.97
C THR A 10 0.55 -0.34 36.85
N ALA A 11 1.35 -1.34 37.15
CA ALA A 11 0.92 -2.73 37.22
C ALA A 11 1.35 -3.35 38.52
N THR A 12 0.46 -4.10 39.15
CA THR A 12 0.78 -4.85 40.37
C THR A 12 1.13 -6.28 40.01
N LEU A 13 2.38 -6.67 40.29
CA LEU A 13 2.87 -8.03 40.08
C LEU A 13 2.60 -8.88 41.32
N LYS A 14 1.94 -10.04 41.11
CA LYS A 14 1.79 -11.05 42.17
C LYS A 14 3.05 -11.92 42.20
N LYS A 15 3.59 -12.18 43.41
CA LYS A 15 4.81 -12.99 43.57
C LYS A 15 4.78 -14.34 42.84
N LYS A 16 3.60 -14.94 42.73
CA LYS A 16 3.41 -16.25 42.07
C LYS A 16 3.51 -16.21 40.54
N ASP A 17 3.40 -15.05 39.93
CA ASP A 17 3.28 -14.93 38.47
C ASP A 17 4.64 -14.91 37.77
N GLY A 18 5.75 -14.73 38.52
CA GLY A 18 7.12 -14.71 38.03
C GLY A 18 7.46 -13.49 37.15
N PHE A 19 6.63 -13.16 36.19
CA PHE A 19 6.76 -11.98 35.33
C PHE A 19 5.40 -11.55 34.77
N ILE A 20 5.35 -10.33 34.20
CA ILE A 20 4.29 -9.85 33.32
C ILE A 20 4.90 -9.52 31.96
N VAL A 21 4.09 -9.71 30.91
CA VAL A 21 4.39 -9.22 29.56
C VAL A 21 3.77 -7.83 29.40
N VAL A 22 4.58 -6.88 28.97
CA VAL A 22 4.13 -5.52 28.66
C VAL A 22 4.37 -5.26 27.19
N LYS A 23 3.31 -4.86 26.49
CA LYS A 23 3.33 -4.52 25.07
C LYS A 23 3.09 -3.01 24.93
N PHE A 24 3.99 -2.36 24.21
CA PHE A 24 3.88 -0.94 23.86
C PHE A 24 3.54 -0.85 22.37
N GLU A 25 2.45 -0.17 22.06
CA GLU A 25 1.98 0.05 20.71
C GLU A 25 1.73 1.56 20.51
N ARG A 26 2.27 2.09 19.42
CA ARG A 26 2.06 3.46 19.00
C ARG A 26 2.14 3.50 17.47
N GLU A 27 1.22 4.21 16.84
CA GLU A 27 1.25 4.43 15.40
C GLU A 27 2.57 5.09 14.98
N GLY A 28 3.19 4.56 13.92
CA GLY A 28 4.50 5.01 13.43
C GLY A 28 5.70 4.50 14.21
N TYR A 29 5.51 3.56 15.14
CA TYR A 29 6.58 2.92 15.89
C TYR A 29 6.49 1.40 15.82
N VAL A 30 7.64 0.75 15.87
CA VAL A 30 7.71 -0.70 15.98
C VAL A 30 7.18 -1.13 17.34
N THR A 31 6.25 -2.07 17.37
CA THR A 31 5.73 -2.63 18.62
C THR A 31 6.87 -3.18 19.47
N LEU A 32 6.92 -2.78 20.73
CA LEU A 32 7.87 -3.28 21.71
C LEU A 32 7.16 -4.18 22.70
N GLU A 33 7.59 -5.44 22.79
CA GLU A 33 7.15 -6.38 23.81
C GLU A 33 8.31 -6.71 24.76
N THR A 34 8.06 -6.66 26.04
CA THR A 34 9.07 -6.93 27.09
C THR A 34 8.47 -7.64 28.28
N LYS A 35 9.30 -8.32 29.05
CA LYS A 35 8.93 -8.98 30.31
C LYS A 35 9.48 -8.20 31.50
N ILE A 36 8.62 -7.93 32.48
CA ILE A 36 9.01 -7.35 33.76
C ILE A 36 8.89 -8.47 34.81
N PHE A 37 10.01 -8.81 35.44
CA PHE A 37 10.08 -9.91 36.41
C PHE A 37 9.73 -9.40 37.82
N THR A 38 9.13 -10.26 38.62
CA THR A 38 8.80 -9.95 40.04
C THR A 38 10.05 -9.73 40.90
N THR A 39 11.21 -10.16 40.44
CA THR A 39 12.51 -9.93 41.06
C THR A 39 13.10 -8.54 40.78
N ASP A 40 12.51 -7.82 39.81
CA ASP A 40 12.95 -6.47 39.49
C ASP A 40 12.55 -5.50 40.60
N LYS A 41 13.55 -4.90 41.24
CA LYS A 41 13.36 -3.96 42.38
C LYS A 41 13.27 -2.49 41.93
N ARG A 42 13.42 -2.22 40.64
CA ARG A 42 13.34 -0.86 40.11
C ARG A 42 11.93 -0.29 40.29
N LYS A 43 11.85 0.91 40.76
CA LYS A 43 10.55 1.62 40.95
C LYS A 43 9.97 2.14 39.63
N ALA A 44 10.84 2.42 38.66
CA ALA A 44 10.47 2.87 37.33
C ALA A 44 11.43 2.30 36.29
N VAL A 45 10.92 1.99 35.12
CA VAL A 45 11.68 1.52 33.95
C VAL A 45 11.23 2.31 32.75
N SER A 46 12.18 2.85 32.00
CA SER A 46 11.91 3.57 30.75
C SER A 46 12.23 2.69 29.58
N TYR A 47 11.38 2.75 28.56
CA TYR A 47 11.55 2.05 27.30
C TYR A 47 11.45 3.03 26.15
N THR A 48 12.35 2.90 25.16
CA THR A 48 12.33 3.70 23.94
C THR A 48 11.84 2.84 22.79
N MET A 49 10.76 3.25 22.16
CA MET A 49 10.24 2.61 20.95
C MET A 49 11.01 3.11 19.71
N ARG A 50 11.34 2.22 18.79
CA ARG A 50 11.96 2.59 17.51
C ARG A 50 10.91 3.06 16.51
N ARG A 51 11.28 4.04 15.67
CA ARG A 51 10.43 4.47 14.54
C ARG A 51 10.20 3.29 13.59
N ASP A 52 9.01 3.20 13.05
CA ASP A 52 8.68 2.23 12.00
C ASP A 52 9.02 2.85 10.64
N ALA A 53 10.16 2.44 10.08
CA ALA A 53 10.61 2.94 8.78
C ALA A 53 9.60 2.64 7.65
N PHE A 54 8.87 1.54 7.75
CA PHE A 54 7.79 1.25 6.81
C PHE A 54 6.68 2.29 6.89
N PHE A 55 6.27 2.66 8.11
CA PHE A 55 5.26 3.69 8.30
C PHE A 55 5.71 5.05 7.76
N ASP A 56 6.97 5.43 8.01
CA ASP A 56 7.51 6.74 7.63
C ASP A 56 7.62 6.93 6.10
N VAL A 57 7.87 5.85 5.34
CA VAL A 57 8.01 5.89 3.87
C VAL A 57 6.77 5.41 3.12
N SER A 58 5.69 5.17 3.82
CA SER A 58 4.41 4.77 3.25
C SER A 58 3.29 5.76 3.58
N VAL A 59 2.25 5.77 2.76
CA VAL A 59 1.04 6.57 2.99
C VAL A 59 -0.20 5.68 3.00
N ALA A 60 -1.14 5.98 3.90
CA ALA A 60 -2.46 5.39 3.85
C ALA A 60 -3.21 5.91 2.62
N SER A 61 -3.88 5.02 1.88
CA SER A 61 -4.65 5.40 0.70
C SER A 61 -5.99 4.65 0.67
N GLY A 62 -7.08 5.39 0.58
CA GLY A 62 -8.41 4.82 0.39
C GLY A 62 -8.61 4.13 -0.97
N LEU A 63 -7.65 4.30 -1.90
CA LEU A 63 -7.68 3.72 -3.26
C LEU A 63 -6.84 2.43 -3.37
N VAL A 64 -6.06 2.10 -2.36
CA VAL A 64 -5.28 0.85 -2.35
C VAL A 64 -6.22 -0.35 -2.23
N ASN A 65 -5.91 -1.42 -2.98
CA ASN A 65 -6.70 -2.64 -3.08
C ASN A 65 -8.16 -2.46 -3.53
N LYS A 66 -8.51 -1.27 -4.01
CA LYS A 66 -9.82 -0.95 -4.59
C LYS A 66 -9.65 -0.43 -6.01
N TYR A 67 -10.66 -0.65 -6.83
CA TYR A 67 -10.70 0.00 -8.14
C TYR A 67 -11.17 1.44 -7.99
N PHE A 68 -10.47 2.35 -8.63
CA PHE A 68 -10.99 3.68 -8.91
C PHE A 68 -11.16 3.84 -10.42
N SER A 69 -12.19 4.58 -10.82
CA SER A 69 -12.54 4.76 -12.21
C SER A 69 -11.99 6.09 -12.73
N VAL A 70 -11.39 6.07 -13.90
CA VAL A 70 -10.97 7.27 -14.61
C VAL A 70 -11.75 7.33 -15.92
N LYS A 71 -12.59 8.35 -16.05
CA LYS A 71 -13.29 8.65 -17.29
C LYS A 71 -12.34 9.37 -18.23
N ILE A 72 -12.12 8.81 -19.40
CA ILE A 72 -11.14 9.33 -20.35
C ILE A 72 -11.66 10.56 -21.06
N SER A 73 -10.83 11.61 -21.14
CA SER A 73 -11.13 12.82 -21.89
C SER A 73 -11.38 12.50 -23.36
N LYS A 74 -12.37 13.17 -23.98
CA LYS A 74 -12.83 12.89 -25.34
C LYS A 74 -11.78 13.17 -26.42
N ASP A 75 -10.78 13.96 -26.12
CA ASP A 75 -9.63 14.25 -26.98
C ASP A 75 -8.60 13.11 -27.04
N LEU A 76 -8.72 12.12 -26.14
CA LEU A 76 -7.81 10.97 -26.08
C LEU A 76 -8.33 9.73 -26.81
N TYR A 77 -9.51 9.79 -27.42
CA TYR A 77 -10.05 8.71 -28.23
C TYR A 77 -10.99 9.24 -29.29
N THR A 78 -11.18 8.49 -30.36
CA THR A 78 -12.16 8.79 -31.41
C THR A 78 -13.19 7.70 -31.50
N VAL A 79 -14.36 8.06 -32.06
CA VAL A 79 -15.44 7.10 -32.36
C VAL A 79 -15.78 7.25 -33.85
N ASP A 80 -15.73 6.17 -34.59
CA ASP A 80 -16.09 6.17 -36.00
C ASP A 80 -17.62 6.14 -36.20
N GLU A 81 -18.07 6.22 -37.45
CA GLU A 81 -19.49 6.22 -37.84
C GLU A 81 -20.20 4.90 -37.44
N SER A 82 -19.47 3.81 -37.28
CA SER A 82 -19.99 2.53 -36.83
C SER A 82 -20.09 2.42 -35.29
N GLY A 83 -19.63 3.44 -34.56
CA GLY A 83 -19.55 3.43 -33.10
C GLY A 83 -18.32 2.72 -32.54
N LYS A 84 -17.39 2.29 -33.38
CA LYS A 84 -16.13 1.67 -32.94
C LYS A 84 -15.17 2.75 -32.42
N ARG A 85 -14.58 2.49 -31.25
CA ARG A 85 -13.61 3.39 -30.62
C ARG A 85 -12.18 3.07 -31.07
N ASN A 86 -11.43 4.13 -31.36
CA ASN A 86 -9.97 4.06 -31.42
C ASN A 86 -9.43 4.67 -30.12
N THR A 87 -8.84 3.83 -29.28
CA THR A 87 -8.35 4.15 -27.93
C THR A 87 -6.82 4.18 -27.84
N GLU A 88 -6.10 4.12 -28.96
CA GLU A 88 -4.64 4.03 -29.00
C GLU A 88 -3.94 5.15 -28.20
N LEU A 89 -4.44 6.39 -28.31
CA LEU A 89 -3.84 7.51 -27.60
C LEU A 89 -4.03 7.40 -26.09
N ALA A 90 -5.25 7.08 -25.63
CA ALA A 90 -5.52 6.85 -24.22
C ALA A 90 -4.67 5.68 -23.68
N TRP A 91 -4.57 4.60 -24.47
CA TRP A 91 -3.76 3.43 -24.15
C TRP A 91 -2.29 3.76 -23.98
N LYS A 92 -1.73 4.52 -24.92
CA LYS A 92 -0.35 4.99 -24.86
C LYS A 92 -0.11 5.88 -23.63
N MET A 93 -1.05 6.74 -23.29
CA MET A 93 -0.91 7.60 -22.10
C MET A 93 -0.96 6.81 -20.79
N ILE A 94 -1.82 5.77 -20.70
CA ILE A 94 -1.84 4.87 -19.54
C ILE A 94 -0.47 4.19 -19.37
N HIS A 95 0.11 3.67 -20.47
CA HIS A 95 1.44 3.07 -20.43
C HIS A 95 2.51 4.06 -19.96
N GLN A 96 2.48 5.29 -20.45
CA GLN A 96 3.43 6.33 -20.03
C GLN A 96 3.33 6.65 -18.55
N VAL A 97 2.12 6.77 -18.00
CA VAL A 97 1.93 7.00 -16.56
C VAL A 97 2.49 5.83 -15.76
N ILE A 98 2.17 4.59 -16.15
CA ILE A 98 2.69 3.41 -15.46
C ILE A 98 4.21 3.36 -15.49
N LEU A 99 4.82 3.57 -16.65
CA LEU A 99 6.26 3.50 -16.85
C LEU A 99 7.06 4.63 -16.19
N ASN A 100 6.40 5.67 -15.68
CA ASN A 100 7.04 6.66 -14.81
C ASN A 100 7.33 6.13 -13.39
N TYR A 101 6.67 5.03 -12.99
CA TYR A 101 6.73 4.47 -11.64
C TYR A 101 7.17 3.01 -11.58
N PHE A 102 7.06 2.30 -12.70
CA PHE A 102 7.43 0.89 -12.84
C PHE A 102 8.36 0.74 -14.04
N ASP A 103 9.40 -0.06 -13.89
CA ASP A 103 10.41 -0.25 -14.96
C ASP A 103 9.84 -1.00 -16.17
N GLU A 104 8.78 -1.80 -15.97
CA GLU A 104 8.18 -2.62 -17.02
C GLU A 104 6.67 -2.86 -16.82
N ILE A 105 6.03 -3.31 -17.87
CA ILE A 105 4.65 -3.80 -17.87
C ILE A 105 4.69 -5.30 -18.14
N GLN A 106 4.16 -6.11 -17.21
CA GLN A 106 4.19 -7.57 -17.31
C GLN A 106 3.17 -8.09 -18.34
N THR A 107 1.98 -7.51 -18.33
CA THR A 107 0.88 -7.90 -19.22
C THR A 107 0.25 -6.67 -19.82
N THR A 108 0.08 -6.69 -21.13
CA THR A 108 -0.65 -5.67 -21.87
C THR A 108 -1.46 -6.33 -22.98
N ASP A 109 -2.76 -6.11 -22.98
CA ASP A 109 -3.67 -6.60 -24.01
C ASP A 109 -4.70 -5.53 -24.32
N MET A 110 -4.51 -4.85 -25.44
CA MET A 110 -5.38 -3.78 -25.90
C MET A 110 -6.77 -4.32 -26.31
N ALA A 111 -6.86 -5.56 -26.77
CA ALA A 111 -8.13 -6.13 -27.21
C ALA A 111 -9.07 -6.40 -26.04
N SER A 112 -8.54 -6.88 -24.93
CA SER A 112 -9.30 -7.05 -23.67
C SER A 112 -9.31 -5.80 -22.79
N GLY A 113 -8.55 -4.76 -23.15
CA GLY A 113 -8.41 -3.55 -22.36
C GLY A 113 -7.73 -3.77 -21.00
N PHE A 114 -6.74 -4.68 -20.93
CA PHE A 114 -6.09 -5.06 -19.67
C PHE A 114 -4.59 -4.76 -19.66
N ILE A 115 -4.13 -4.14 -18.57
CA ILE A 115 -2.71 -3.92 -18.29
C ILE A 115 -2.43 -4.37 -16.86
N GLN A 116 -1.26 -4.98 -16.63
CA GLN A 116 -0.76 -5.28 -15.29
C GLN A 116 0.76 -5.13 -15.22
N THR A 117 1.24 -4.51 -14.14
CA THR A 117 2.67 -4.45 -13.82
C THR A 117 3.12 -5.72 -13.08
N PRO A 118 4.41 -6.06 -13.09
CA PRO A 118 4.95 -6.98 -12.11
C PRO A 118 4.83 -6.39 -10.69
N TRP A 119 5.14 -7.21 -9.69
CA TRP A 119 5.27 -6.73 -8.33
C TRP A 119 6.55 -5.92 -8.15
N LEU A 120 6.42 -4.69 -7.67
CA LEU A 120 7.53 -3.86 -7.19
C LEU A 120 7.74 -4.14 -5.70
N TYR A 121 8.93 -4.60 -5.34
CA TYR A 121 9.28 -4.94 -3.95
C TYR A 121 10.09 -3.84 -3.30
N LYS A 122 9.78 -3.53 -2.04
CA LYS A 122 10.58 -2.63 -1.20
C LYS A 122 10.74 -3.23 0.20
N SER A 123 11.99 -3.32 0.67
CA SER A 123 12.33 -3.91 1.96
C SER A 123 12.57 -2.84 3.02
N PHE A 124 12.18 -3.13 4.25
CA PHE A 124 12.32 -2.29 5.43
C PHE A 124 12.95 -3.09 6.57
N PRO A 125 14.29 -3.28 6.56
CA PRO A 125 14.97 -4.15 7.50
C PRO A 125 14.76 -3.77 8.97
N GLU A 126 14.72 -2.48 9.28
CA GLU A 126 14.52 -1.99 10.65
C GLU A 126 13.13 -2.29 11.21
N ALA A 127 12.14 -2.40 10.32
CA ALA A 127 10.77 -2.76 10.67
C ALA A 127 10.48 -4.26 10.53
N ASP A 128 11.48 -5.05 10.10
CA ASP A 128 11.34 -6.48 9.76
C ASP A 128 10.17 -6.74 8.78
N LYS A 129 10.05 -5.86 7.77
CA LYS A 129 8.96 -5.92 6.78
C LYS A 129 9.47 -5.76 5.36
N GLN A 130 8.70 -6.31 4.45
CA GLN A 130 8.78 -5.99 3.03
C GLN A 130 7.36 -5.74 2.50
N ILE A 131 7.26 -4.84 1.52
CA ILE A 131 6.02 -4.53 0.83
C ILE A 131 6.19 -4.90 -0.65
N ARG A 132 5.12 -5.34 -1.27
CA ARG A 132 5.01 -5.41 -2.72
C ARG A 132 3.80 -4.62 -3.20
N THR A 133 3.97 -3.94 -4.32
CA THR A 133 2.91 -3.12 -4.92
C THR A 133 2.85 -3.37 -6.41
N ARG A 134 1.66 -3.45 -6.99
CA ARG A 134 1.44 -3.50 -8.44
C ARG A 134 0.22 -2.70 -8.84
N VAL A 135 0.14 -2.37 -10.11
CA VAL A 135 -1.00 -1.70 -10.73
C VAL A 135 -1.65 -2.65 -11.73
N SER A 136 -2.98 -2.68 -11.69
CA SER A 136 -3.78 -3.33 -12.73
C SER A 136 -4.77 -2.30 -13.28
N VAL A 137 -4.89 -2.24 -14.61
CA VAL A 137 -5.83 -1.37 -15.32
C VAL A 137 -6.72 -2.25 -16.19
N LYS A 138 -8.02 -1.97 -16.19
CA LYS A 138 -8.97 -2.64 -17.09
C LYS A 138 -9.95 -1.64 -17.67
N GLU A 139 -10.25 -1.80 -18.95
CA GLU A 139 -11.32 -1.05 -19.58
C GLU A 139 -12.68 -1.44 -18.97
N SER A 140 -13.49 -0.43 -18.69
CA SER A 140 -14.87 -0.60 -18.22
C SER A 140 -15.82 -0.15 -19.32
N ASN A 141 -16.65 -1.06 -19.79
CA ASN A 141 -17.64 -0.79 -20.83
C ASN A 141 -18.98 -0.26 -20.27
N LEU A 142 -19.00 0.25 -19.04
CA LEU A 142 -20.19 0.77 -18.42
C LEU A 142 -20.52 2.16 -18.96
N GLY A 143 -21.51 2.21 -19.88
CA GLY A 143 -22.25 3.44 -20.14
C GLY A 143 -21.64 4.47 -21.06
N GLY A 144 -21.37 4.15 -22.32
CA GLY A 144 -21.20 5.16 -23.38
C GLY A 144 -19.84 5.88 -23.43
N ASP A 145 -19.26 6.27 -22.32
CA ASP A 145 -17.94 6.92 -22.25
C ASP A 145 -16.82 5.91 -22.00
N LEU A 146 -15.65 6.17 -22.58
CA LEU A 146 -14.46 5.35 -22.32
C LEU A 146 -14.01 5.56 -20.85
N THR A 147 -14.00 4.49 -20.11
CA THR A 147 -13.61 4.51 -18.70
C THR A 147 -12.63 3.36 -18.42
N PHE A 148 -11.58 3.63 -17.66
CA PHE A 148 -10.69 2.61 -17.14
C PHE A 148 -10.82 2.51 -15.62
N GLN A 149 -10.82 1.28 -15.14
CA GLN A 149 -10.72 0.97 -13.72
C GLN A 149 -9.27 0.64 -13.40
N ILE A 150 -8.72 1.37 -12.42
CA ILE A 150 -7.34 1.24 -12.01
C ILE A 150 -7.33 0.72 -10.58
N LYS A 151 -6.55 -0.33 -10.32
CA LYS A 151 -6.34 -0.88 -8.97
C LYS A 151 -4.86 -0.83 -8.64
N ILE A 152 -4.52 -0.24 -7.51
CA ILE A 152 -3.21 -0.36 -6.87
C ILE A 152 -3.36 -1.44 -5.82
N SER A 153 -2.65 -2.56 -5.98
CA SER A 153 -2.60 -3.62 -4.98
C SER A 153 -1.34 -3.45 -4.16
N SER A 154 -1.47 -3.44 -2.84
CA SER A 154 -0.34 -3.34 -1.93
C SER A 154 -0.46 -4.39 -0.83
N GLU A 155 0.62 -5.11 -0.59
CA GLU A 155 0.67 -6.24 0.34
C GLU A 155 1.98 -6.19 1.14
N VAL A 156 1.93 -6.67 2.38
CA VAL A 156 3.06 -6.71 3.30
C VAL A 156 3.34 -8.13 3.78
N ALA A 157 4.60 -8.44 3.98
CA ALA A 157 5.06 -9.67 4.63
C ALA A 157 6.24 -9.38 5.57
N PRO A 158 6.58 -10.29 6.51
CA PRO A 158 7.85 -10.25 7.22
C PRO A 158 9.03 -10.24 6.24
N LEU A 159 10.13 -9.58 6.60
CA LEU A 159 11.31 -9.47 5.73
C LEU A 159 11.88 -10.83 5.33
N ILE A 160 11.81 -11.82 6.24
CA ILE A 160 12.30 -13.18 6.01
C ILE A 160 11.40 -14.00 5.07
N ALA A 161 10.17 -13.55 4.83
CA ALA A 161 9.25 -14.27 3.96
C ALA A 161 9.79 -14.35 2.53
N SER A 162 9.66 -15.54 1.91
CA SER A 162 9.98 -15.67 0.50
C SER A 162 9.05 -14.77 -0.33
N GLN A 163 9.46 -14.40 -1.52
CA GLN A 163 8.61 -13.63 -2.46
C GLN A 163 7.41 -14.43 -3.00
N ARG A 164 7.14 -15.62 -2.43
CA ARG A 164 5.97 -16.44 -2.77
C ARG A 164 4.71 -15.83 -2.18
N ASP A 165 3.60 -15.99 -2.87
CA ASP A 165 2.35 -15.29 -2.64
C ASP A 165 1.72 -15.52 -1.26
N GLU A 166 1.91 -16.68 -0.68
CA GLU A 166 1.23 -17.11 0.57
C GLU A 166 1.62 -16.32 1.83
N SER A 167 2.76 -15.62 1.80
CA SER A 167 3.25 -14.87 2.97
C SER A 167 2.83 -13.41 2.99
N PHE A 168 2.22 -12.91 1.92
CA PHE A 168 1.83 -11.53 1.77
C PHE A 168 0.36 -11.32 2.14
N GLN A 169 0.09 -10.25 2.89
CA GLN A 169 -1.25 -9.84 3.29
C GLN A 169 -1.55 -8.45 2.78
N GLU A 170 -2.77 -8.21 2.33
CA GLU A 170 -3.22 -6.90 1.87
C GLU A 170 -3.09 -5.83 2.97
N ILE A 171 -2.66 -4.63 2.57
CA ILE A 171 -2.58 -3.45 3.43
C ILE A 171 -3.13 -2.21 2.70
N ASP A 172 -3.63 -1.25 3.48
CA ASP A 172 -4.14 0.03 2.96
C ASP A 172 -3.06 1.12 2.87
N ARG A 173 -1.82 0.73 2.62
CA ARG A 173 -0.69 1.67 2.51
C ARG A 173 0.10 1.39 1.25
N ILE A 174 0.54 2.48 0.60
CA ILE A 174 1.45 2.42 -0.55
C ILE A 174 2.76 3.13 -0.21
N VAL A 175 3.81 2.82 -0.96
CA VAL A 175 5.07 3.59 -0.88
C VAL A 175 4.82 5.02 -1.36
N LYS A 176 5.31 6.03 -0.64
CA LYS A 176 5.11 7.46 -0.97
C LYS A 176 5.46 7.81 -2.42
N ASP A 177 6.49 7.16 -2.96
CA ASP A 177 6.94 7.37 -4.34
C ASP A 177 5.86 7.01 -5.39
N LEU A 178 4.87 6.16 -5.03
CA LEU A 178 3.77 5.75 -5.92
C LEU A 178 2.49 6.57 -5.71
N GLU A 179 2.37 7.34 -4.64
CA GLU A 179 1.19 8.18 -4.39
C GLU A 179 0.91 9.17 -5.52
N PRO A 180 1.92 9.87 -6.08
CA PRO A 180 1.71 10.82 -7.17
C PRO A 180 1.13 10.19 -8.44
N MET A 181 1.31 8.89 -8.66
CA MET A 181 0.76 8.17 -9.82
C MET A 181 -0.76 8.30 -9.90
N ILE A 182 -1.46 8.28 -8.77
CA ILE A 182 -2.93 8.43 -8.71
C ILE A 182 -3.33 9.79 -9.30
N SER A 183 -2.66 10.86 -8.85
CA SER A 183 -2.90 12.22 -9.34
C SER A 183 -2.52 12.38 -10.82
N GLU A 184 -1.49 11.68 -11.28
CA GLU A 184 -1.06 11.71 -12.67
C GLU A 184 -2.06 11.01 -13.60
N PHE A 185 -2.64 9.87 -13.19
CA PHE A 185 -3.75 9.26 -13.92
C PHE A 185 -4.92 10.23 -14.10
N GLN A 186 -5.30 10.92 -13.03
CA GLN A 186 -6.39 11.91 -13.09
C GLN A 186 -6.06 13.11 -14.00
N ALA A 187 -4.87 13.66 -13.88
CA ALA A 187 -4.47 14.85 -14.61
C ALA A 187 -4.30 14.58 -16.11
N ARG A 188 -3.78 13.42 -16.50
CA ARG A 188 -3.46 13.10 -17.90
C ARG A 188 -4.59 12.43 -18.67
N LEU A 189 -5.43 11.67 -18.01
CA LEU A 189 -6.45 10.86 -18.68
C LEU A 189 -7.85 11.45 -18.57
N GLY A 190 -8.15 12.16 -17.52
CA GLY A 190 -9.46 12.73 -17.28
C GLY A 190 -9.85 12.76 -15.82
N LYS A 191 -11.08 13.17 -15.54
CA LYS A 191 -11.58 13.30 -14.16
C LYS A 191 -12.04 11.95 -13.60
N LEU A 192 -11.84 11.79 -12.29
CA LEU A 192 -12.48 10.73 -11.50
C LEU A 192 -13.98 10.89 -11.46
#